data_75bcd2b2a8c11152c0c62531030bf66a
#
_entry.id   75bcd2b2a8c11152c0c62531030bf66a
#
_cell.length_a   1.000
_cell.length_b   1.000
_cell.length_c   1.000
_cell.angle_alpha   90.00
_cell.angle_beta   90.00
_cell.angle_gamma   90.00
#
_symmetry.space_group_name_H-M   'P 1'
#
loop_
_entity.id
_entity.type
_entity.pdbx_description
1 polymer ?
#
loop_
_entity_poly.entity_id
_entity_poly.type
_entity_poly.pdbx_seq_one_letter_code
_entity_poly.pdbx_strand_id
1 'polypeptide(L)'
;VRNIYIDPSALAMKLELQRRGMHVVEANNEVTYGIEVMTTEMAKGNLYVCKDCPNLIKEIEGYVWDSGAVKRGLDRPLKQRDHAVDALRYPIFSHFGKKQSLKEATREESYAKSQQNLWSQNPMNYPGYTNSTGWQRY
;
A
#
# COMPACT_ATOMS: atom_id res chain seq x y z
N VAL A 1 14.87 -9.89 17.15
CA VAL A 1 13.95 -9.66 16.00
C VAL A 1 12.54 -9.97 16.49
N ARG A 2 11.59 -9.04 16.38
CA ARG A 2 10.22 -9.24 16.87
C ARG A 2 9.36 -10.06 15.90
N ASN A 3 9.51 -9.81 14.61
CA ASN A 3 8.71 -10.45 13.55
C ASN A 3 9.63 -10.88 12.41
N ILE A 4 9.35 -12.06 11.86
CA ILE A 4 9.92 -12.52 10.60
C ILE A 4 8.79 -12.51 9.58
N TYR A 5 8.91 -11.66 8.56
CA TYR A 5 7.93 -11.60 7.48
C TYR A 5 8.31 -12.59 6.40
N ILE A 6 7.35 -13.39 5.96
CA ILE A 6 7.57 -14.43 4.95
C ILE A 6 6.49 -14.36 3.88
N ASP A 7 6.84 -14.71 2.65
CA ASP A 7 5.86 -14.85 1.57
C ASP A 7 4.79 -15.88 1.95
N PRO A 8 3.50 -15.58 1.79
CA PRO A 8 2.41 -16.51 2.11
C PRO A 8 2.52 -17.87 1.41
N SER A 9 3.14 -17.92 0.22
CA SER A 9 3.34 -19.17 -0.53
C SER A 9 4.42 -20.07 0.06
N ALA A 10 5.30 -19.55 0.92
CA ALA A 10 6.43 -20.29 1.50
C ALA A 10 6.05 -21.09 2.75
N LEU A 11 4.97 -21.90 2.66
CA LEU A 11 4.39 -22.63 3.80
C LEU A 11 5.40 -23.53 4.54
N ALA A 12 6.22 -24.28 3.81
CA ALA A 12 7.19 -25.20 4.43
C ALA A 12 8.21 -24.46 5.28
N MET A 13 8.73 -23.33 4.80
CA MET A 13 9.66 -22.49 5.55
C MET A 13 8.98 -21.83 6.75
N LYS A 14 7.74 -21.38 6.62
CA LYS A 14 6.94 -20.85 7.73
C LYS A 14 6.84 -21.86 8.87
N LEU A 15 6.44 -23.09 8.56
CA LEU A 15 6.30 -24.15 9.56
C LEU A 15 7.62 -24.49 10.23
N GLU A 16 8.73 -24.55 9.49
CA GLU A 16 10.05 -24.85 10.05
C GLU A 16 10.54 -23.73 10.98
N LEU A 17 10.36 -22.48 10.62
CA LEU A 17 10.73 -21.34 11.47
C LEU A 17 9.87 -21.29 12.75
N GLN A 18 8.57 -21.59 12.63
CA GLN A 18 7.67 -21.68 13.78
C GLN A 18 8.07 -22.84 14.73
N ARG A 19 8.45 -23.99 14.21
CA ARG A 19 8.98 -25.11 15.02
C ARG A 19 10.22 -24.73 15.82
N ARG A 20 11.04 -23.82 15.27
CA ARG A 20 12.21 -23.25 15.96
C ARG A 20 11.87 -22.14 16.95
N GLY A 21 10.59 -21.91 17.23
CA GLY A 21 10.12 -20.90 18.18
C GLY A 21 10.20 -19.47 17.67
N MET A 22 10.33 -19.26 16.35
CA MET A 22 10.40 -17.93 15.75
C MET A 22 8.99 -17.38 15.49
N HIS A 23 8.78 -16.11 15.77
CA HIS A 23 7.52 -15.43 15.45
C HIS A 23 7.46 -15.05 13.98
N VAL A 24 6.72 -15.84 13.21
CA VAL A 24 6.59 -15.69 11.76
C VAL A 24 5.24 -15.10 11.40
N VAL A 25 5.24 -14.06 10.60
CA VAL A 25 4.06 -13.33 10.12
C VAL A 25 4.01 -13.44 8.60
N GLU A 26 2.86 -13.79 8.05
CA GLU A 26 2.65 -13.72 6.61
C GLU A 26 2.73 -12.26 6.16
N ALA A 27 3.56 -12.02 5.16
CA ALA A 27 3.72 -10.70 4.59
C ALA A 27 2.52 -10.33 3.71
N ASN A 28 2.20 -9.05 3.65
CA ASN A 28 1.39 -8.56 2.56
C ASN A 28 2.28 -8.49 1.31
N ASN A 29 1.98 -9.31 0.32
CA ASN A 29 2.78 -9.46 -0.90
C ASN A 29 2.21 -8.72 -2.12
N GLU A 30 1.16 -7.91 -1.94
CA GLU A 30 0.65 -7.03 -2.99
C GLU A 30 1.79 -6.11 -3.48
N VAL A 31 1.92 -5.97 -4.80
CA VAL A 31 3.13 -5.41 -5.41
C VAL A 31 3.03 -3.91 -5.56
N THR A 32 2.01 -3.42 -6.23
CA THR A 32 1.89 -2.01 -6.63
C THR A 32 1.82 -1.07 -5.43
N TYR A 33 0.91 -1.37 -4.51
CA TYR A 33 0.77 -0.57 -3.28
C TYR A 33 1.96 -0.75 -2.33
N GLY A 34 2.56 -1.94 -2.31
CA GLY A 34 3.79 -2.18 -1.55
C GLY A 34 4.97 -1.33 -2.04
N ILE A 35 5.11 -1.14 -3.36
CA ILE A 35 6.10 -0.23 -3.95
C ILE A 35 5.82 1.22 -3.54
N GLU A 36 4.56 1.64 -3.61
CA GLU A 36 4.14 2.99 -3.22
C GLU A 36 4.47 3.30 -1.76
N VAL A 37 4.16 2.38 -0.85
CA VAL A 37 4.50 2.51 0.57
C VAL A 37 6.00 2.60 0.77
N MET A 38 6.78 1.73 0.13
CA MET A 38 8.24 1.72 0.23
C MET A 38 8.84 3.04 -0.27
N THR A 39 8.41 3.51 -1.44
CA THR A 39 8.85 4.78 -2.03
C THR A 39 8.50 5.97 -1.14
N THR A 40 7.29 5.95 -0.58
CA THR A 40 6.83 6.99 0.35
C THR A 40 7.67 7.04 1.61
N GLU A 41 8.00 5.90 2.21
CA GLU A 41 8.82 5.85 3.43
C GLU A 41 10.29 6.24 3.15
N MET A 42 10.82 5.94 1.96
CA MET A 42 12.11 6.46 1.51
C MET A 42 12.09 7.98 1.36
N ALA A 43 11.09 8.54 0.69
CA ALA A 43 10.95 9.97 0.48
C ALA A 43 10.78 10.76 1.80
N LYS A 44 10.15 10.17 2.81
CA LYS A 44 10.04 10.75 4.16
C LYS A 44 11.31 10.62 5.00
N GLY A 45 12.32 9.91 4.52
CA GLY A 45 13.53 9.64 5.28
C GLY A 45 13.32 8.65 6.46
N ASN A 46 12.31 7.79 6.38
CA ASN A 46 12.06 6.74 7.36
C ASN A 46 12.71 5.41 6.99
N LEU A 47 13.15 5.26 5.75
CA LEU A 47 13.79 4.06 5.21
C LEU A 47 15.10 4.43 4.52
N TYR A 48 16.18 3.82 4.97
CA TYR A 48 17.52 3.98 4.41
C TYR A 48 18.10 2.61 4.05
N VAL A 49 18.82 2.55 2.95
CA VAL A 49 19.58 1.36 2.54
C VAL A 49 21.04 1.57 2.87
N CYS A 50 21.62 0.62 3.61
CA CYS A 50 23.04 0.67 3.94
C CYS A 50 23.88 0.46 2.68
N LYS A 51 24.98 1.21 2.54
CA LYS A 51 25.93 1.06 1.44
C LYS A 51 26.54 -0.34 1.32
N ASP A 52 26.54 -1.08 2.43
CA ASP A 52 27.06 -2.45 2.50
C ASP A 52 26.06 -3.51 2.01
N CYS A 53 24.93 -3.07 1.42
CA CYS A 53 23.92 -3.91 0.77
C CYS A 53 23.99 -3.78 -0.77
N PRO A 54 25.11 -4.12 -1.45
CA PRO A 54 25.31 -3.83 -2.86
C PRO A 54 24.29 -4.52 -3.79
N ASN A 55 23.84 -5.72 -3.43
CA ASN A 55 22.84 -6.45 -4.21
C ASN A 55 21.48 -5.76 -4.17
N LEU A 56 21.03 -5.32 -2.99
CA LEU A 56 19.77 -4.59 -2.83
C LEU A 56 19.83 -3.26 -3.59
N ILE A 57 20.93 -2.53 -3.51
CA ILE A 57 21.11 -1.26 -4.22
C ILE A 57 20.99 -1.49 -5.73
N LYS A 58 21.70 -2.48 -6.29
CA LYS A 58 21.63 -2.82 -7.73
C LYS A 58 20.22 -3.23 -8.17
N GLU A 59 19.48 -3.97 -7.32
CA GLU A 59 18.12 -4.37 -7.62
C GLU A 59 17.18 -3.17 -7.59
N ILE A 60 17.31 -2.25 -6.63
CA ILE A 60 16.52 -1.01 -6.56
C ILE A 60 16.76 -0.13 -7.79
N GLU A 61 18.04 0.06 -8.18
CA GLU A 61 18.41 0.84 -9.36
C GLU A 61 17.89 0.23 -10.67
N GLY A 62 17.81 -1.10 -10.74
CA GLY A 62 17.28 -1.84 -11.88
C GLY A 62 15.78 -2.11 -11.83
N TYR A 63 15.06 -1.67 -10.79
CA TYR A 63 13.66 -1.97 -10.60
C TYR A 63 12.77 -1.04 -11.44
N VAL A 64 12.36 -1.51 -12.60
CA VAL A 64 11.63 -0.74 -13.61
C VAL A 64 10.29 -1.37 -13.93
N TRP A 65 9.35 -0.57 -14.41
CA TRP A 65 8.05 -1.05 -14.88
C TRP A 65 8.18 -1.89 -16.15
N ASP A 66 7.41 -2.98 -16.24
CA ASP A 66 7.31 -3.82 -17.44
C ASP A 66 6.59 -3.04 -18.55
N SER A 67 7.35 -2.53 -19.51
CA SER A 67 6.80 -1.76 -20.65
C SER A 67 5.79 -2.55 -21.48
N GLY A 68 5.93 -3.88 -21.54
CA GLY A 68 4.98 -4.76 -22.22
C GLY A 68 3.67 -4.90 -21.44
N ALA A 69 3.72 -4.89 -20.11
CA ALA A 69 2.54 -4.89 -19.25
C ALA A 69 1.82 -3.54 -19.29
N VAL A 70 2.55 -2.43 -19.21
CA VAL A 70 2.02 -1.07 -19.28
C VAL A 70 1.23 -0.85 -20.59
N LYS A 71 1.74 -1.32 -21.72
CA LYS A 71 1.02 -1.28 -23.01
C LYS A 71 -0.32 -2.05 -23.00
N ARG A 72 -0.50 -2.98 -22.07
CA ARG A 72 -1.75 -3.75 -21.85
C ARG A 72 -2.59 -3.19 -20.71
N GLY A 73 -2.24 -2.02 -20.16
CA GLY A 73 -2.93 -1.38 -19.05
C GLY A 73 -2.69 -2.06 -17.70
N LEU A 74 -1.56 -2.75 -17.54
CA LEU A 74 -1.18 -3.46 -16.31
C LEU A 74 0.04 -2.79 -15.70
N ASP A 75 -0.11 -2.19 -14.52
CA ASP A 75 0.98 -1.60 -13.76
C ASP A 75 1.65 -2.68 -12.90
N ARG A 76 2.72 -3.23 -13.43
CA ARG A 76 3.57 -4.17 -12.68
C ARG A 76 5.04 -3.98 -13.02
N PRO A 77 5.96 -4.22 -12.07
CA PRO A 77 7.38 -4.18 -12.34
C PRO A 77 7.81 -5.37 -13.22
N LEU A 78 8.92 -5.17 -13.91
CA LEU A 78 9.59 -6.24 -14.64
C LEU A 78 10.13 -7.25 -13.63
N LYS A 79 9.65 -8.50 -13.72
CA LYS A 79 10.12 -9.61 -12.86
C LYS A 79 11.51 -10.09 -13.30
N GLN A 80 12.50 -9.36 -12.82
CA GLN A 80 13.91 -9.69 -13.10
C GLN A 80 14.79 -9.14 -11.98
N ARG A 81 15.50 -10.04 -11.25
CA ARG A 81 16.40 -9.68 -10.16
C ARG A 81 15.71 -8.79 -9.10
N ASP A 82 14.61 -9.27 -8.57
CA ASP A 82 13.73 -8.53 -7.64
C ASP A 82 13.69 -9.14 -6.23
N HIS A 83 14.51 -10.16 -5.96
CA HIS A 83 14.43 -10.94 -4.71
C HIS A 83 14.73 -10.11 -3.46
N ALA A 84 15.76 -9.28 -3.50
CA ALA A 84 16.12 -8.44 -2.35
C ALA A 84 15.14 -7.28 -2.20
N VAL A 85 14.63 -6.72 -3.30
CA VAL A 85 13.58 -5.69 -3.28
C VAL A 85 12.28 -6.24 -2.72
N ASP A 86 11.85 -7.44 -3.13
CA ASP A 86 10.67 -8.10 -2.58
C ASP A 86 10.84 -8.41 -1.09
N ALA A 87 12.02 -8.92 -0.68
CA ALA A 87 12.33 -9.17 0.72
C ALA A 87 12.30 -7.90 1.58
N LEU A 88 12.70 -6.74 1.03
CA LEU A 88 12.58 -5.45 1.69
C LEU A 88 11.12 -4.96 1.71
N ARG A 89 10.38 -5.11 0.60
CA ARG A 89 9.01 -4.67 0.46
C ARG A 89 8.09 -5.35 1.47
N TYR A 90 8.23 -6.64 1.70
CA TYR A 90 7.38 -7.40 2.62
C TYR A 90 7.28 -6.81 4.03
N PRO A 91 8.37 -6.60 4.77
CA PRO A 91 8.28 -6.02 6.12
C PRO A 91 7.84 -4.55 6.10
N ILE A 92 8.29 -3.77 5.12
CA ILE A 92 7.93 -2.35 5.01
C ILE A 92 6.44 -2.21 4.76
N PHE A 93 5.91 -2.91 3.77
CA PHE A 93 4.49 -2.86 3.46
C PHE A 93 3.63 -3.42 4.59
N SER A 94 4.00 -4.57 5.16
CA SER A 94 3.22 -5.18 6.25
C SER A 94 3.20 -4.32 7.52
N HIS A 95 4.24 -3.51 7.74
CA HIS A 95 4.34 -2.64 8.92
C HIS A 95 3.72 -1.25 8.70
N PHE A 96 4.04 -0.60 7.60
CA PHE A 96 3.65 0.78 7.34
C PHE A 96 2.35 0.90 6.52
N GLY A 97 2.05 -0.06 5.63
CA GLY A 97 0.88 -0.01 4.78
C GLY A 97 -0.44 0.05 5.56
N LYS A 98 -0.55 -0.70 6.66
CA LYS A 98 -1.73 -0.64 7.54
C LYS A 98 -1.92 0.73 8.18
N LYS A 99 -0.84 1.42 8.52
CA LYS A 99 -0.90 2.77 9.11
C LYS A 99 -1.32 3.83 8.09
N GLN A 100 -0.94 3.66 6.83
CA GLN A 100 -1.34 4.58 5.77
C GLN A 100 -2.82 4.42 5.43
N SER A 101 -3.30 3.19 5.23
CA SER A 101 -4.72 2.95 4.92
C SER A 101 -5.66 3.46 6.02
N LEU A 102 -5.28 3.33 7.30
CA LEU A 102 -6.05 3.88 8.42
C LEU A 102 -6.05 5.42 8.42
N LYS A 103 -4.93 6.06 8.07
CA LYS A 103 -4.86 7.53 7.99
C LYS A 103 -5.67 8.06 6.81
N GLU A 104 -5.65 7.38 5.68
CA GLU A 104 -6.43 7.73 4.49
C GLU A 104 -7.92 7.58 4.75
N ALA A 105 -8.37 6.45 5.31
CA ALA A 105 -9.75 6.24 5.71
C ALA A 105 -10.24 7.31 6.70
N THR A 106 -9.45 7.64 7.73
CA THR A 106 -9.78 8.70 8.70
C THR A 106 -9.84 10.09 8.04
N ARG A 107 -9.00 10.34 7.04
CA ARG A 107 -8.99 11.61 6.28
C ARG A 107 -10.21 11.71 5.37
N GLU A 108 -10.58 10.64 4.67
CA GLU A 108 -11.78 10.57 3.84
C GLU A 108 -13.05 10.73 4.67
N GLU A 109 -13.15 10.05 5.82
CA GLU A 109 -14.26 10.21 6.76
C GLU A 109 -14.35 11.65 7.31
N SER A 110 -13.21 12.26 7.64
CA SER A 110 -13.16 13.64 8.10
C SER A 110 -13.57 14.63 7.00
N TYR A 111 -13.12 14.38 5.77
CA TYR A 111 -13.51 15.18 4.60
C TYR A 111 -15.00 15.03 4.30
N ALA A 112 -15.53 13.81 4.30
CA ALA A 112 -16.95 13.55 4.10
C ALA A 112 -17.82 14.24 5.15
N LYS A 113 -17.42 14.16 6.44
CA LYS A 113 -18.11 14.87 7.53
C LYS A 113 -18.06 16.39 7.38
N SER A 114 -16.93 16.94 6.94
CA SER A 114 -16.81 18.40 6.69
C SER A 114 -17.70 18.86 5.54
N GLN A 115 -17.80 18.09 4.47
CA GLN A 115 -18.72 18.34 3.37
C GLN A 115 -20.18 18.29 3.84
N GLN A 116 -20.54 17.26 4.59
CA GLN A 116 -21.89 17.11 5.13
C GLN A 116 -22.31 18.27 6.04
N ASN A 117 -21.38 18.79 6.87
CA ASN A 117 -21.59 19.96 7.70
C ASN A 117 -21.75 21.25 6.89
N LEU A 118 -20.95 21.41 5.83
CA LEU A 118 -21.08 22.55 4.90
C LEU A 118 -22.47 22.58 4.22
N TRP A 119 -22.97 21.43 3.78
CA TRP A 119 -24.29 21.30 3.19
C TRP A 119 -25.42 21.55 4.20
N SER A 120 -25.25 21.14 5.44
CA SER A 120 -26.25 21.33 6.51
C SER A 120 -26.33 22.78 6.99
N GLN A 121 -25.23 23.53 6.94
CA GLN A 121 -25.18 24.94 7.38
C GLN A 121 -25.51 25.93 6.27
N ASN A 122 -25.48 25.54 5.03
CA ASN A 122 -25.78 26.41 3.90
C ASN A 122 -26.66 25.67 2.89
N PRO A 123 -27.97 25.49 3.17
CA PRO A 123 -28.90 24.99 2.18
C PRO A 123 -29.03 26.06 1.08
N MET A 124 -28.08 26.07 0.13
CA MET A 124 -28.24 26.88 -1.06
C MET A 124 -29.52 26.46 -1.75
N ASN A 125 -30.42 27.41 -1.84
CA ASN A 125 -31.59 27.36 -2.71
C ASN A 125 -31.12 27.24 -4.16
N TYR A 126 -30.78 26.03 -4.59
CA TYR A 126 -30.76 25.75 -6.02
C TYR A 126 -32.21 25.69 -6.48
N PRO A 127 -32.63 26.52 -7.47
CA PRO A 127 -33.96 26.37 -8.03
C PRO A 127 -34.09 24.99 -8.66
N GLY A 128 -34.84 24.10 -8.00
CA GLY A 128 -35.03 22.71 -8.43
C GLY A 128 -34.82 21.65 -7.32
N TYR A 129 -34.30 21.99 -6.15
CA TYR A 129 -34.23 21.09 -5.01
C TYR A 129 -35.33 21.42 -4.01
N THR A 130 -36.44 20.74 -4.09
CA THR A 130 -37.46 20.74 -3.03
C THR A 130 -37.12 19.62 -2.06
N ASN A 131 -36.90 19.95 -0.78
CA ASN A 131 -36.89 19.02 0.34
C ASN A 131 -38.29 18.39 0.50
N SER A 132 -38.65 17.47 -0.38
CA SER A 132 -39.78 16.57 -0.18
C SER A 132 -39.49 15.32 -1.00
N THR A 133 -39.34 14.21 -0.30
CA THR A 133 -39.46 12.84 -0.74
C THR A 133 -40.24 12.66 -2.03
N GLY A 134 -39.54 12.63 -3.16
CA GLY A 134 -40.17 12.37 -4.45
C GLY A 134 -39.23 12.59 -5.62
N TRP A 135 -38.53 11.54 -6.02
CA TRP A 135 -37.86 11.47 -7.32
C TRP A 135 -38.96 11.39 -8.39
N GLN A 136 -39.18 12.44 -9.17
CA GLN A 136 -39.87 12.31 -10.45
C GLN A 136 -38.82 12.12 -11.54
N ARG A 137 -38.91 10.98 -12.23
CA ARG A 137 -38.17 10.70 -13.48
C ARG A 137 -38.84 11.45 -14.60
N TYR A 138 -38.04 12.14 -15.37
CA TYR A 138 -38.34 12.45 -16.76
C TYR A 138 -37.52 11.54 -17.66
#